data_22a978b0e252642125a53c8a036cb482
#
_entry.id   22a978b0e252642125a53c8a036cb482
#
_cell.length_a   1.000
_cell.length_b   1.000
_cell.length_c   1.000
_cell.angle_alpha   90.00
_cell.angle_beta   90.00
_cell.angle_gamma   90.00
#
_symmetry.space_group_name_H-M   'P 1'
#
loop_
_entity.id
_entity.type
_entity.pdbx_description
1 polymer ?
#
loop_
_entity_poly.entity_id
_entity_poly.type
_entity_poly.pdbx_seq_one_letter_code
_entity_poly.pdbx_strand_id
1 'polypeptide(L)'
;MQLIIVTGLSGGGKSIAIRQLEDSGFYCIDNLPAEFLLPIAENLEKNGTRAAAVAIDARSHATFENAFTALEALSQRGIDVRILFLTASNEELLRRFSETRRRHPLSTLAEHQGRELTLNEAIAREREIMAPVTETAHVLDTTRLLPSQLRRWVQQFVKQPAAKLTLTFESFGYKRGLPYASDLVFDVRCLPNPYYSPELRPLTGLDAPVASCLLYTSDAAD
;
A
#
# COMPACT_ATOMS: atom_id res chain seq x y z
N MET A 1 5.64 -15.05 -15.16
CA MET A 1 6.22 -13.75 -14.78
C MET A 1 5.46 -13.21 -13.57
N GLN A 2 6.15 -12.61 -12.60
CA GLN A 2 5.51 -11.82 -11.53
C GLN A 2 5.48 -10.35 -11.94
N LEU A 3 4.32 -9.70 -11.83
CA LEU A 3 4.14 -8.29 -12.15
C LEU A 3 3.53 -7.57 -10.95
N ILE A 4 4.24 -6.59 -10.41
CA ILE A 4 3.75 -5.75 -9.32
C ILE A 4 3.39 -4.37 -9.87
N ILE A 5 2.16 -3.96 -9.65
CA ILE A 5 1.71 -2.62 -9.98
C ILE A 5 1.70 -1.80 -8.70
N VAL A 6 2.54 -0.79 -8.65
CA VAL A 6 2.62 0.15 -7.54
C VAL A 6 1.82 1.39 -7.89
N THR A 7 0.78 1.64 -7.13
CA THR A 7 -0.08 2.80 -7.34
C THR A 7 -0.46 3.44 -6.00
N GLY A 8 -1.33 4.41 -5.99
CA GLY A 8 -1.77 5.09 -4.78
C GLY A 8 -1.53 6.59 -4.82
N LEU A 9 -1.84 7.24 -3.70
CA LEU A 9 -1.84 8.70 -3.60
C LEU A 9 -0.46 9.31 -3.80
N SER A 10 -0.43 10.50 -4.36
CA SER A 10 0.78 11.32 -4.48
C SER A 10 1.31 11.66 -3.08
N GLY A 11 2.60 11.38 -2.84
CA GLY A 11 3.18 11.44 -1.49
C GLY A 11 2.99 10.15 -0.66
N GLY A 12 2.26 9.14 -1.16
CA GLY A 12 2.02 7.86 -0.48
C GLY A 12 3.26 6.95 -0.33
N GLY A 13 4.36 7.23 -1.04
CA GLY A 13 5.62 6.46 -0.91
C GLY A 13 5.96 5.59 -2.13
N LYS A 14 5.28 5.75 -3.26
CA LYS A 14 5.51 4.95 -4.50
C LYS A 14 6.98 4.86 -4.90
N SER A 15 7.71 5.99 -4.90
CA SER A 15 9.12 6.02 -5.29
C SER A 15 10.03 5.20 -4.34
N ILE A 16 9.66 5.08 -3.05
CA ILE A 16 10.39 4.23 -2.10
C ILE A 16 10.11 2.77 -2.41
N ALA A 17 8.86 2.43 -2.71
CA ALA A 17 8.46 1.08 -3.06
C ALA A 17 9.13 0.61 -4.36
N ILE A 18 9.11 1.42 -5.42
CA ILE A 18 9.74 1.09 -6.71
C ILE A 18 11.24 0.85 -6.54
N ARG A 19 11.96 1.73 -5.83
CA ARG A 19 13.40 1.54 -5.56
C ARG A 19 13.68 0.24 -4.79
N GLN A 20 12.82 -0.09 -3.81
CA GLN A 20 12.98 -1.34 -3.06
C GLN A 20 12.70 -2.57 -3.93
N LEU A 21 11.78 -2.49 -4.89
CA LEU A 21 11.52 -3.56 -5.85
C LEU A 21 12.71 -3.73 -6.80
N GLU A 22 13.30 -2.63 -7.27
CA GLU A 22 14.54 -2.65 -8.07
C GLU A 22 15.69 -3.30 -7.30
N ASP A 23 15.92 -2.91 -6.04
CA ASP A 23 16.90 -3.53 -5.15
C ASP A 23 16.63 -5.02 -4.90
N SER A 24 15.39 -5.46 -5.06
CA SER A 24 14.96 -6.87 -4.96
C SER A 24 15.04 -7.64 -6.29
N GLY A 25 15.56 -7.03 -7.35
CA GLY A 25 15.81 -7.65 -8.66
C GLY A 25 14.63 -7.58 -9.64
N PHE A 26 13.64 -6.74 -9.39
CA PHE A 26 12.56 -6.47 -10.34
C PHE A 26 13.02 -5.52 -11.45
N TYR A 27 12.56 -5.77 -12.67
CA TYR A 27 12.66 -4.78 -13.74
C TYR A 27 11.61 -3.68 -13.49
N CYS A 28 12.06 -2.48 -13.16
CA CYS A 28 11.17 -1.40 -12.70
C CYS A 28 10.93 -0.35 -13.77
N ILE A 29 9.67 0.06 -13.93
CA ILE A 29 9.25 1.17 -14.79
C ILE A 29 8.47 2.15 -13.92
N ASP A 30 8.95 3.37 -13.81
CA ASP A 30 8.27 4.42 -13.05
C ASP A 30 7.40 5.29 -13.97
N ASN A 31 6.23 5.70 -13.46
CA ASN A 31 5.32 6.61 -14.12
C ASN A 31 4.84 6.14 -15.51
N LEU A 32 4.48 4.87 -15.63
CA LEU A 32 3.93 4.32 -16.87
C LEU A 32 2.49 4.78 -17.06
N PRO A 33 2.11 5.32 -18.24
CA PRO A 33 0.70 5.49 -18.59
C PRO A 33 0.00 4.12 -18.68
N ALA A 34 -1.21 4.04 -18.13
CA ALA A 34 -1.92 2.76 -17.97
C ALA A 34 -2.18 2.01 -19.30
N GLU A 35 -2.35 2.75 -20.39
CA GLU A 35 -2.52 2.19 -21.74
C GLU A 35 -1.34 1.36 -22.24
N PHE A 36 -0.14 1.60 -21.72
CA PHE A 36 1.06 0.85 -22.10
C PHE A 36 1.31 -0.38 -21.20
N LEU A 37 0.47 -0.62 -20.20
CA LEU A 37 0.66 -1.72 -19.26
C LEU A 37 0.68 -3.08 -19.97
N LEU A 38 -0.34 -3.36 -20.80
CA LEU A 38 -0.43 -4.63 -21.52
C LEU A 38 0.70 -4.82 -22.55
N PRO A 39 0.98 -3.88 -23.46
CA PRO A 39 2.09 -4.02 -24.42
C PRO A 39 3.45 -4.22 -23.76
N ILE A 40 3.72 -3.50 -22.67
CA ILE A 40 4.99 -3.63 -21.96
C ILE A 40 5.10 -4.97 -21.25
N ALA A 41 4.05 -5.40 -20.54
CA ALA A 41 4.05 -6.70 -19.87
C ALA A 41 4.27 -7.85 -20.85
N GLU A 42 3.64 -7.81 -22.02
CA GLU A 42 3.85 -8.78 -23.09
C GLU A 42 5.29 -8.79 -23.64
N ASN A 43 5.86 -7.62 -23.81
CA ASN A 43 7.24 -7.49 -24.28
C ASN A 43 8.23 -8.05 -23.23
N LEU A 44 8.05 -7.73 -21.96
CA LEU A 44 8.88 -8.22 -20.87
C LEU A 44 8.78 -9.74 -20.73
N GLU A 45 7.58 -10.31 -20.87
CA GLU A 45 7.36 -11.75 -20.85
C GLU A 45 8.09 -12.45 -22.00
N LYS A 46 7.96 -11.94 -23.23
CA LYS A 46 8.65 -12.46 -24.42
C LYS A 46 10.17 -12.42 -24.28
N ASN A 47 10.71 -11.42 -23.60
CA ASN A 47 12.14 -11.29 -23.32
C ASN A 47 12.61 -12.13 -22.12
N GLY A 48 11.76 -12.96 -21.53
CA GLY A 48 12.12 -13.84 -20.42
C GLY A 48 12.25 -13.16 -19.07
N THR A 49 11.71 -11.94 -18.91
CA THR A 49 11.70 -11.24 -17.62
C THR A 49 10.85 -12.03 -16.63
N ARG A 50 11.43 -12.38 -15.48
CA ARG A 50 10.73 -13.16 -14.44
C ARG A 50 9.95 -12.31 -13.47
N ALA A 51 10.42 -11.09 -13.19
CA ALA A 51 9.84 -10.18 -12.21
C ALA A 51 9.91 -8.74 -12.74
N ALA A 52 8.78 -8.05 -12.76
CA ALA A 52 8.67 -6.65 -13.16
C ALA A 52 7.80 -5.86 -12.19
N ALA A 53 8.08 -4.57 -12.05
CA ALA A 53 7.27 -3.66 -11.28
C ALA A 53 7.01 -2.37 -12.06
N VAL A 54 5.78 -1.90 -12.02
CA VAL A 54 5.35 -0.72 -12.76
C VAL A 54 4.65 0.25 -11.83
N ALA A 55 5.10 1.50 -11.80
CA ALA A 55 4.36 2.55 -11.10
C ALA A 55 3.38 3.26 -12.04
N ILE A 56 2.13 3.34 -11.61
CA ILE A 56 1.05 4.06 -12.29
C ILE A 56 0.48 5.09 -11.32
N ASP A 57 0.28 6.32 -11.78
CA ASP A 57 -0.27 7.39 -10.95
C ASP A 57 -1.65 7.92 -11.46
N ALA A 58 -2.27 8.77 -10.65
CA ALA A 58 -3.61 9.31 -10.92
C ALA A 58 -3.70 10.20 -12.18
N ARG A 59 -2.57 10.59 -12.79
CA ARG A 59 -2.59 11.36 -14.05
C ARG A 59 -3.10 10.53 -15.23
N SER A 60 -3.01 9.23 -15.13
CA SER A 60 -3.54 8.26 -16.10
C SER A 60 -5.06 8.04 -15.97
N HIS A 61 -5.79 9.01 -15.41
CA HIS A 61 -7.20 8.95 -15.03
C HIS A 61 -8.17 8.44 -16.11
N ALA A 62 -7.99 8.85 -17.35
CA ALA A 62 -8.87 8.46 -18.46
C ALA A 62 -8.73 6.98 -18.88
N THR A 63 -7.80 6.24 -18.25
CA THR A 63 -7.35 4.92 -18.68
C THR A 63 -7.41 3.85 -17.57
N PHE A 64 -7.94 4.16 -16.39
CA PHE A 64 -8.04 3.13 -15.33
C PHE A 64 -8.98 1.97 -15.72
N GLU A 65 -10.08 2.23 -16.44
CA GLU A 65 -10.92 1.17 -16.97
C GLU A 65 -10.14 0.24 -17.93
N ASN A 66 -9.31 0.83 -18.78
CA ASN A 66 -8.41 0.08 -19.65
C ASN A 66 -7.34 -0.69 -18.86
N ALA A 67 -6.88 -0.13 -17.70
CA ALA A 67 -5.94 -0.82 -16.83
C ALA A 67 -6.55 -2.08 -16.22
N PHE A 68 -7.80 -2.04 -15.74
CA PHE A 68 -8.48 -3.23 -15.21
C PHE A 68 -8.63 -4.32 -16.27
N THR A 69 -9.06 -3.96 -17.48
CA THR A 69 -9.13 -4.89 -18.61
C THR A 69 -7.77 -5.51 -18.93
N ALA A 70 -6.71 -4.68 -18.90
CA ALA A 70 -5.35 -5.17 -19.12
C ALA A 70 -4.89 -6.15 -18.01
N LEU A 71 -5.25 -5.87 -16.74
CA LEU A 71 -4.94 -6.72 -15.60
C LEU A 71 -5.62 -8.09 -15.71
N GLU A 72 -6.89 -8.12 -16.08
CA GLU A 72 -7.63 -9.35 -16.31
C GLU A 72 -6.98 -10.17 -17.43
N ALA A 73 -6.65 -9.53 -18.55
CA ALA A 73 -5.99 -10.19 -19.68
C ALA A 73 -4.62 -10.78 -19.29
N LEU A 74 -3.84 -10.07 -18.47
CA LEU A 74 -2.54 -10.55 -17.98
C LEU A 74 -2.71 -11.73 -17.00
N SER A 75 -3.70 -11.68 -16.13
CA SER A 75 -4.02 -12.77 -15.19
C SER A 75 -4.47 -14.03 -15.92
N GLN A 76 -5.30 -13.90 -16.98
CA GLN A 76 -5.74 -15.03 -17.82
C GLN A 76 -4.56 -15.71 -18.54
N ARG A 77 -3.47 -15.00 -18.78
CA ARG A 77 -2.23 -15.54 -19.38
C ARG A 77 -1.31 -16.21 -18.36
N GLY A 78 -1.71 -16.28 -17.09
CA GLY A 78 -0.93 -16.91 -16.03
C GLY A 78 0.18 -16.02 -15.47
N ILE A 79 0.15 -14.70 -15.71
CA ILE A 79 1.03 -13.73 -15.05
C ILE A 79 0.52 -13.50 -13.63
N ASP A 80 1.40 -13.64 -12.63
CA ASP A 80 1.10 -13.32 -11.23
C ASP A 80 1.07 -11.79 -11.07
N VAL A 81 -0.12 -11.21 -11.21
CA VAL A 81 -0.33 -9.75 -11.11
C VAL A 81 -0.76 -9.39 -9.69
N ARG A 82 -0.05 -8.45 -9.08
CA ARG A 82 -0.38 -7.92 -7.75
C ARG A 82 -0.39 -6.40 -7.78
N ILE A 83 -1.41 -5.81 -7.17
CA ILE A 83 -1.54 -4.36 -7.06
C ILE A 83 -1.22 -3.95 -5.63
N LEU A 84 -0.23 -3.08 -5.48
CA LEU A 84 0.13 -2.44 -4.22
C LEU A 84 -0.34 -0.98 -4.25
N PHE A 85 -1.34 -0.68 -3.44
CA PHE A 85 -1.88 0.68 -3.29
C PHE A 85 -1.32 1.34 -2.04
N LEU A 86 -0.58 2.44 -2.22
CA LEU A 86 0.01 3.19 -1.11
C LEU A 86 -0.83 4.42 -0.78
N THR A 87 -1.29 4.49 0.45
CA THR A 87 -2.08 5.62 0.97
C THR A 87 -1.44 6.23 2.21
N ALA A 88 -1.92 7.40 2.61
CA ALA A 88 -1.63 8.01 3.90
C ALA A 88 -2.78 8.95 4.30
N SER A 89 -2.81 9.37 5.57
CA SER A 89 -3.77 10.39 6.03
C SER A 89 -3.53 11.73 5.32
N ASN A 90 -4.58 12.55 5.21
CA ASN A 90 -4.48 13.86 4.58
C ASN A 90 -3.44 14.75 5.26
N GLU A 91 -3.39 14.73 6.60
CA GLU A 91 -2.41 15.47 7.40
C GLU A 91 -0.97 15.08 7.04
N GLU A 92 -0.73 13.79 6.93
CA GLU A 92 0.60 13.27 6.59
C GLU A 92 0.98 13.61 5.14
N LEU A 93 0.04 13.52 4.20
CA LEU A 93 0.28 13.93 2.82
C LEU A 93 0.61 15.42 2.72
N LEU A 94 -0.16 16.28 3.39
CA LEU A 94 0.11 17.72 3.46
C LEU A 94 1.50 18.01 4.03
N ARG A 95 1.87 17.31 5.12
CA ARG A 95 3.20 17.44 5.72
C ARG A 95 4.30 17.06 4.72
N ARG A 96 4.18 15.91 4.05
CA ARG A 96 5.16 15.43 3.05
C ARG A 96 5.32 16.38 1.87
N PHE A 97 4.21 16.94 1.38
CA PHE A 97 4.25 17.95 0.31
C PHE A 97 4.94 19.24 0.77
N SER A 98 4.67 19.69 1.99
CA SER A 98 5.33 20.86 2.59
C SER A 98 6.84 20.66 2.72
N GLU A 99 7.27 19.49 3.19
CA GLU A 99 8.69 19.16 3.35
C GLU A 99 9.44 19.06 2.01
N THR A 100 8.80 18.45 0.99
CA THR A 100 9.43 18.24 -0.31
C THR A 100 9.33 19.46 -1.23
N ARG A 101 8.46 20.42 -0.90
CA ARG A 101 8.13 21.60 -1.72
C ARG A 101 7.74 21.25 -3.16
N ARG A 102 7.24 20.03 -3.39
CA ARG A 102 6.75 19.60 -4.69
C ARG A 102 5.30 20.04 -4.88
N ARG A 103 4.93 20.38 -6.11
CA ARG A 103 3.54 20.61 -6.46
C ARG A 103 2.82 19.27 -6.63
N HIS A 104 1.54 19.25 -6.26
CA HIS A 104 0.71 18.07 -6.49
C HIS A 104 0.45 17.90 -8.00
N PRO A 105 0.54 16.66 -8.55
CA PRO A 105 0.36 16.44 -10.00
C PRO A 105 -0.96 16.96 -10.54
N LEU A 106 -2.08 16.79 -9.80
CA LEU A 106 -3.38 17.31 -10.22
C LEU A 106 -3.48 18.83 -10.14
N SER A 107 -2.79 19.49 -9.20
CA SER A 107 -2.74 20.97 -9.16
C SER A 107 -1.99 21.52 -10.38
N THR A 108 -0.90 20.88 -10.78
CA THR A 108 -0.16 21.24 -12.00
C THR A 108 -1.02 21.04 -13.25
N LEU A 109 -1.75 19.93 -13.33
CA LEU A 109 -2.65 19.65 -14.45
C LEU A 109 -3.80 20.68 -14.53
N ALA A 110 -4.40 21.03 -13.39
CA ALA A 110 -5.45 22.05 -13.31
C ALA A 110 -4.96 23.43 -13.77
N GLU A 111 -3.76 23.81 -13.35
CA GLU A 111 -3.12 25.08 -13.78
C GLU A 111 -2.96 25.17 -15.30
N HIS A 112 -2.54 24.07 -15.95
CA HIS A 112 -2.47 23.97 -17.41
C HIS A 112 -3.85 24.10 -18.09
N GLN A 113 -4.92 23.80 -17.37
CA GLN A 113 -6.30 23.93 -17.84
C GLN A 113 -6.94 25.28 -17.44
N GLY A 114 -6.16 26.22 -16.90
CA GLY A 114 -6.63 27.53 -16.45
C GLY A 114 -7.49 27.46 -15.17
N ARG A 115 -7.31 26.43 -14.34
CA ARG A 115 -8.00 26.25 -13.06
C ARG A 115 -6.98 26.28 -11.92
N GLU A 116 -7.38 26.83 -10.79
CA GLU A 116 -6.61 26.72 -9.56
C GLU A 116 -7.17 25.59 -8.71
N LEU A 117 -6.30 24.74 -8.21
CA LEU A 117 -6.64 23.65 -7.32
C LEU A 117 -5.69 23.69 -6.11
N THR A 118 -6.23 23.90 -4.93
CA THR A 118 -5.47 23.87 -3.68
C THR A 118 -4.93 22.47 -3.43
N LEU A 119 -3.90 22.35 -2.59
CA LEU A 119 -3.33 21.02 -2.26
C LEU A 119 -4.35 20.09 -1.59
N ASN A 120 -5.20 20.62 -0.71
CA ASN A 120 -6.26 19.85 -0.07
C ASN A 120 -7.28 19.32 -1.09
N GLU A 121 -7.74 20.14 -2.00
CA GLU A 121 -8.67 19.74 -3.05
C GLU A 121 -8.03 18.73 -4.00
N ALA A 122 -6.75 18.90 -4.32
CA ALA A 122 -6.02 17.98 -5.17
C ALA A 122 -5.90 16.58 -4.54
N ILE A 123 -5.59 16.51 -3.24
CA ILE A 123 -5.53 15.24 -2.49
C ILE A 123 -6.92 14.60 -2.41
N ALA A 124 -7.97 15.37 -2.10
CA ALA A 124 -9.33 14.87 -2.05
C ALA A 124 -9.77 14.30 -3.41
N ARG A 125 -9.49 15.05 -4.48
CA ARG A 125 -9.82 14.63 -5.84
C ARG A 125 -9.04 13.38 -6.27
N GLU A 126 -7.74 13.30 -5.95
CA GLU A 126 -6.94 12.11 -6.23
C GLU A 126 -7.50 10.88 -5.52
N ARG A 127 -7.96 11.03 -4.28
CA ARG A 127 -8.56 9.94 -3.49
C ARG A 127 -9.86 9.44 -4.13
N GLU A 128 -10.73 10.36 -4.60
CA GLU A 128 -11.95 9.99 -5.32
C GLU A 128 -11.65 9.21 -6.59
N ILE A 129 -10.70 9.68 -7.38
CA ILE A 129 -10.25 9.06 -8.63
C ILE A 129 -9.71 7.65 -8.39
N MET A 130 -8.95 7.49 -7.32
CA MET A 130 -8.25 6.23 -7.02
C MET A 130 -9.09 5.25 -6.20
N ALA A 131 -10.26 5.64 -5.70
CA ALA A 131 -11.11 4.78 -4.87
C ALA A 131 -11.42 3.41 -5.51
N PRO A 132 -11.79 3.29 -6.79
CA PRO A 132 -12.06 1.98 -7.39
C PRO A 132 -10.88 1.01 -7.36
N VAL A 133 -9.65 1.53 -7.39
CA VAL A 133 -8.44 0.68 -7.37
C VAL A 133 -8.26 0.00 -6.02
N THR A 134 -8.73 0.61 -4.94
CA THR A 134 -8.56 0.07 -3.59
C THR A 134 -9.33 -1.23 -3.36
N GLU A 135 -10.38 -1.49 -4.13
CA GLU A 135 -11.20 -2.70 -4.00
C GLU A 135 -10.46 -3.98 -4.41
N THR A 136 -9.50 -3.86 -5.31
CA THR A 136 -8.74 -5.00 -5.85
C THR A 136 -7.27 -5.01 -5.45
N ALA A 137 -6.80 -3.96 -4.77
CA ALA A 137 -5.40 -3.77 -4.42
C ALA A 137 -5.09 -4.16 -2.98
N HIS A 138 -3.84 -4.54 -2.73
CA HIS A 138 -3.30 -4.55 -1.38
C HIS A 138 -3.06 -3.11 -0.93
N VAL A 139 -3.92 -2.62 -0.05
CA VAL A 139 -3.83 -1.26 0.48
C VAL A 139 -2.87 -1.22 1.67
N LEU A 140 -1.87 -0.36 1.59
CA LEU A 140 -0.93 -0.11 2.67
C LEU A 140 -1.00 1.35 3.11
N ASP A 141 -1.39 1.58 4.35
CA ASP A 141 -1.33 2.89 4.98
C ASP A 141 0.11 3.19 5.44
N THR A 142 0.69 4.21 4.84
CA THR A 142 2.06 4.66 5.13
C THR A 142 2.12 5.85 6.09
N THR A 143 1.02 6.27 6.67
CA THR A 143 0.91 7.47 7.53
C THR A 143 1.99 7.51 8.61
N ARG A 144 2.27 6.37 9.23
CA ARG A 144 3.19 6.25 10.37
C ARG A 144 4.45 5.45 10.06
N LEU A 145 4.63 5.08 8.79
CA LEU A 145 5.77 4.27 8.39
C LEU A 145 6.98 5.15 8.11
N LEU A 146 8.09 4.79 8.72
CA LEU A 146 9.39 5.30 8.31
C LEU A 146 9.75 4.70 6.93
N PRO A 147 10.55 5.41 6.10
CA PRO A 147 11.00 4.87 4.82
C PRO A 147 11.64 3.48 4.91
N SER A 148 12.36 3.19 6.00
CA SER A 148 12.97 1.88 6.26
C SER A 148 11.94 0.78 6.54
N GLN A 149 10.84 1.12 7.22
CA GLN A 149 9.74 0.19 7.50
C GLN A 149 8.96 -0.11 6.21
N LEU A 150 8.67 0.90 5.38
CA LEU A 150 8.04 0.69 4.08
C LEU A 150 8.91 -0.21 3.19
N ARG A 151 10.22 0.01 3.11
CA ARG A 151 11.13 -0.87 2.37
C ARG A 151 11.07 -2.32 2.86
N ARG A 152 11.09 -2.54 4.16
CA ARG A 152 10.99 -3.89 4.75
C ARG A 152 9.66 -4.53 4.42
N TRP A 153 8.57 -3.77 4.48
CA TRP A 153 7.24 -4.27 4.15
C TRP A 153 7.17 -4.70 2.67
N VAL A 154 7.64 -3.87 1.74
CA VAL A 154 7.70 -4.19 0.31
C VAL A 154 8.52 -5.44 0.06
N GLN A 155 9.68 -5.58 0.74
CA GLN A 155 10.52 -6.77 0.63
C GLN A 155 9.82 -8.05 1.12
N GLN A 156 8.97 -7.95 2.15
CA GLN A 156 8.17 -9.07 2.62
C GLN A 156 7.02 -9.39 1.64
N PHE A 157 6.35 -8.34 1.14
CA PHE A 157 5.24 -8.47 0.20
C PHE A 157 5.62 -9.26 -1.06
N VAL A 158 6.80 -9.03 -1.63
CA VAL A 158 7.23 -9.74 -2.84
C VAL A 158 7.61 -11.20 -2.61
N LYS A 159 7.97 -11.57 -1.38
CA LYS A 159 8.35 -12.95 -1.02
C LYS A 159 7.15 -13.84 -0.76
N GLN A 160 5.98 -13.29 -0.56
CA GLN A 160 4.77 -14.06 -0.35
C GLN A 160 4.35 -14.77 -1.63
N PRO A 161 3.91 -16.04 -1.57
CA PRO A 161 3.35 -16.71 -2.75
C PRO A 161 2.04 -16.00 -3.17
N ALA A 162 1.69 -16.11 -4.45
CA ALA A 162 0.38 -15.67 -4.92
C ALA A 162 -0.71 -16.44 -4.17
N ALA A 163 -1.52 -15.72 -3.40
CA ALA A 163 -2.63 -16.29 -2.66
C ALA A 163 -3.95 -15.66 -3.13
N LYS A 164 -5.03 -16.47 -3.14
CA LYS A 164 -6.37 -15.97 -3.47
C LYS A 164 -6.89 -14.97 -2.44
N LEU A 165 -6.41 -15.05 -1.21
CA LEU A 165 -6.75 -14.17 -0.10
C LEU A 165 -5.49 -13.90 0.73
N THR A 166 -5.21 -12.63 1.02
CA THR A 166 -4.16 -12.22 1.94
C THR A 166 -4.80 -11.53 3.14
N LEU A 167 -4.55 -12.06 4.34
CA LEU A 167 -4.94 -11.43 5.59
C LEU A 167 -3.73 -10.68 6.16
N THR A 168 -3.90 -9.39 6.41
CA THR A 168 -2.90 -8.56 7.06
C THR A 168 -3.35 -8.21 8.47
N PHE A 169 -2.56 -8.60 9.46
CA PHE A 169 -2.81 -8.24 10.85
C PHE A 169 -1.90 -7.08 11.24
N GLU A 170 -2.52 -5.97 11.65
CA GLU A 170 -1.81 -4.79 12.10
C GLU A 170 -2.14 -4.49 13.56
N SER A 171 -1.12 -4.30 14.40
CA SER A 171 -1.30 -3.82 15.78
C SER A 171 -1.13 -2.31 15.84
N PHE A 172 -2.03 -1.62 16.51
CA PHE A 172 -2.00 -0.17 16.66
C PHE A 172 -2.39 0.27 18.06
N GLY A 173 -2.02 1.49 18.42
CA GLY A 173 -2.45 2.12 19.68
C GLY A 173 -3.50 3.20 19.43
N TYR A 174 -4.64 3.12 20.07
CA TYR A 174 -5.75 4.09 19.95
C TYR A 174 -5.34 5.56 20.17
N LYS A 175 -4.32 5.81 20.98
CA LYS A 175 -3.73 7.16 21.15
C LYS A 175 -3.34 7.82 19.83
N ARG A 176 -3.08 7.03 18.81
CA ARG A 176 -2.66 7.52 17.48
C ARG A 176 -3.77 7.46 16.43
N GLY A 177 -5.02 7.16 16.83
CA GLY A 177 -6.15 6.95 15.92
C GLY A 177 -6.19 5.54 15.29
N LEU A 178 -7.27 5.25 14.59
CA LEU A 178 -7.46 4.01 13.86
C LEU A 178 -6.61 3.98 12.59
N PRO A 179 -6.13 2.80 12.15
CA PRO A 179 -5.54 2.64 10.82
C PRO A 179 -6.57 2.98 9.74
N TYR A 180 -6.17 3.77 8.75
CA TYR A 180 -7.09 4.25 7.72
C TYR A 180 -7.54 3.14 6.75
N ALA A 181 -6.69 2.14 6.53
CA ALA A 181 -6.90 1.07 5.56
C ALA A 181 -7.40 -0.25 6.19
N SER A 182 -7.93 -0.22 7.40
CA SER A 182 -8.41 -1.43 8.07
C SER A 182 -9.84 -1.76 7.67
N ASP A 183 -10.06 -2.98 7.16
CA ASP A 183 -11.41 -3.50 6.88
C ASP A 183 -12.13 -3.90 8.18
N LEU A 184 -11.37 -4.42 9.16
CA LEU A 184 -11.89 -4.86 10.46
C LEU A 184 -11.01 -4.32 11.59
N VAL A 185 -11.64 -3.88 12.67
CA VAL A 185 -10.95 -3.40 13.87
C VAL A 185 -11.48 -4.12 15.08
N PHE A 186 -10.59 -4.77 15.81
CA PHE A 186 -10.91 -5.46 17.07
C PHE A 186 -10.29 -4.70 18.24
N ASP A 187 -11.12 -4.30 19.21
CA ASP A 187 -10.66 -3.68 20.43
C ASP A 187 -10.29 -4.74 21.47
N VAL A 188 -9.00 -4.98 21.61
CA VAL A 188 -8.46 -5.97 22.56
C VAL A 188 -8.11 -5.39 23.95
N ARG A 189 -8.52 -4.14 24.25
CA ARG A 189 -8.25 -3.51 25.57
C ARG A 189 -9.07 -4.13 26.70
N CYS A 190 -10.07 -4.96 26.40
CA CYS A 190 -10.77 -5.79 27.37
C CYS A 190 -9.90 -6.90 27.96
N LEU A 191 -8.83 -7.30 27.26
CA LEU A 191 -7.90 -8.33 27.73
C LEU A 191 -6.97 -7.75 28.81
N PRO A 192 -6.50 -8.60 29.75
CA PRO A 192 -5.51 -8.19 30.73
C PRO A 192 -4.27 -7.65 30.04
N ASN A 193 -3.73 -6.55 30.53
CA ASN A 193 -2.50 -5.99 30.00
C ASN A 193 -1.29 -6.63 30.71
N PRO A 194 -0.49 -7.47 30.01
CA PRO A 194 0.69 -8.11 30.59
C PRO A 194 1.72 -7.14 31.19
N TYR A 195 1.73 -5.88 30.74
CA TYR A 195 2.63 -4.85 31.25
C TYR A 195 2.43 -4.56 32.75
N TYR A 196 1.25 -4.78 33.30
CA TYR A 196 0.98 -4.56 34.73
C TYR A 196 1.52 -5.68 35.63
N SER A 197 1.87 -6.85 35.07
CA SER A 197 2.58 -7.90 35.78
C SER A 197 4.09 -7.62 35.74
N PRO A 198 4.78 -7.45 36.89
CA PRO A 198 6.22 -7.20 36.89
C PRO A 198 7.02 -8.28 36.17
N GLU A 199 6.57 -9.54 36.21
CA GLU A 199 7.23 -10.68 35.60
C GLU A 199 7.06 -10.70 34.07
N LEU A 200 5.92 -10.23 33.56
CA LEU A 200 5.61 -10.20 32.13
C LEU A 200 6.06 -8.91 31.45
N ARG A 201 6.27 -7.83 32.22
CA ARG A 201 6.64 -6.52 31.69
C ARG A 201 7.86 -6.49 30.77
N PRO A 202 8.96 -7.22 31.04
CA PRO A 202 10.12 -7.24 30.16
C PRO A 202 9.94 -8.14 28.92
N LEU A 203 8.86 -8.94 28.86
CA LEU A 203 8.59 -9.90 27.81
C LEU A 203 7.77 -9.28 26.67
N THR A 204 7.71 -9.99 25.56
CA THR A 204 6.97 -9.58 24.34
C THR A 204 5.86 -10.57 24.03
N GLY A 205 4.97 -10.26 23.11
CA GLY A 205 3.91 -11.16 22.64
C GLY A 205 4.41 -12.46 21.97
N LEU A 206 5.71 -12.55 21.68
CA LEU A 206 6.34 -13.77 21.16
C LEU A 206 6.74 -14.76 22.28
N ASP A 207 6.72 -14.29 23.53
CA ASP A 207 7.10 -15.10 24.68
C ASP A 207 5.88 -15.88 25.22
N ALA A 208 6.05 -17.18 25.44
CA ALA A 208 4.98 -18.09 25.85
C ALA A 208 4.19 -17.63 27.09
N PRO A 209 4.81 -17.05 28.16
CA PRO A 209 4.08 -16.57 29.32
C PRO A 209 3.10 -15.43 29.00
N VAL A 210 3.47 -14.52 28.08
CA VAL A 210 2.61 -13.42 27.61
C VAL A 210 1.46 -13.96 26.79
N ALA A 211 1.76 -14.86 25.84
CA ALA A 211 0.74 -15.51 25.04
C ALA A 211 -0.27 -16.29 25.91
N SER A 212 0.19 -17.05 26.90
CA SER A 212 -0.67 -17.78 27.84
C SER A 212 -1.55 -16.85 28.66
N CYS A 213 -1.02 -15.71 29.12
CA CYS A 213 -1.79 -14.71 29.88
C CYS A 213 -2.96 -14.15 29.04
N LEU A 214 -2.76 -13.92 27.75
CA LEU A 214 -3.78 -13.38 26.87
C LEU A 214 -4.81 -14.42 26.42
N LEU A 215 -4.40 -15.68 26.19
CA LEU A 215 -5.29 -16.74 25.76
C LEU A 215 -6.14 -17.31 26.88
N TYR A 216 -5.61 -17.37 28.11
CA TYR A 216 -6.33 -17.93 29.27
C TYR A 216 -7.60 -17.17 29.64
N THR A 217 -7.68 -15.90 29.30
CA THR A 217 -8.86 -15.04 29.61
C THR A 217 -9.95 -15.13 28.53
N SER A 218 -9.71 -15.74 27.37
CA SER A 218 -10.74 -15.93 26.34
C SER A 218 -11.68 -17.10 26.65
N ASP A 219 -11.24 -18.10 27.45
CA ASP A 219 -12.05 -19.24 27.84
C ASP A 219 -12.98 -18.98 29.04
N ALA A 220 -12.88 -17.81 29.69
CA ALA A 220 -13.71 -17.44 30.83
C ALA A 220 -14.98 -16.66 30.46
N ALA A 221 -15.32 -16.59 29.18
CA ALA A 221 -16.46 -15.84 28.63
C ALA A 221 -17.59 -16.74 28.08
N ASP A 222 -17.71 -18.00 28.58
CA ASP A 222 -18.89 -18.87 28.40
C ASP A 222 -19.85 -18.74 29.59
#